data_3ef483e7e079a4cc6d95e5d109913bcd
#
_entry.id   3ef483e7e079a4cc6d95e5d109913bcd
#
_cell.length_a   1.000
_cell.length_b   1.000
_cell.length_c   1.000
_cell.angle_alpha   90.00
_cell.angle_beta   90.00
_cell.angle_gamma   90.00
#
_symmetry.space_group_name_H-M   'P 1'
#
loop_
_entity.id
_entity.type
_entity.pdbx_description
1 polymer ?
#
loop_
_entity_poly.entity_id
_entity_poly.type
_entity_poly.pdbx_seq_one_letter_code
_entity_poly.pdbx_strand_id
1 'polypeptide(L)'
;GMMVVDRTHRVVWISEGYKRFLPALGRAEHEFVGRRVEEVVPNSMMAQVVDSGQAILVDLLTNQAGTFVVSRLPLRDARGEVIGALGLVLLDHPESTMQPLLAKFSRLQGELDAARSQIAAQRRPKYTIASFVGASEPAMEVKRKARRAAQTDATVLLQGETGTGKEVVARAVHLESDRRHKPFVALDCGAIPETLLESELFGHEKGAFSGAARRKEGQLQLADGGTLFLDEVGNFNLGTQAKLLRVIQERKLLPLGASRPIPVDVRLIAATNLSLEQQVRM
;
A
#
# COMPACT_ATOMS: atom_id res chain seq x y z
N GLY A 1 5.66 -38.70 5.86
CA GLY A 1 5.38 -39.90 5.08
C GLY A 1 5.53 -39.65 3.59
N MET A 2 5.99 -40.67 2.87
CA MET A 2 6.20 -40.57 1.40
C MET A 2 5.57 -41.75 0.69
N MET A 3 5.03 -41.51 -0.51
CA MET A 3 4.45 -42.54 -1.39
C MET A 3 4.90 -42.25 -2.82
N VAL A 4 5.27 -43.29 -3.57
CA VAL A 4 5.62 -43.18 -4.98
C VAL A 4 4.63 -43.96 -5.82
N VAL A 5 4.14 -43.35 -6.87
CA VAL A 5 3.33 -44.05 -7.90
C VAL A 5 4.09 -44.03 -9.23
N ASP A 6 3.86 -45.10 -10.02
CA ASP A 6 4.40 -45.21 -11.35
C ASP A 6 3.53 -44.49 -12.41
N ARG A 7 3.96 -44.60 -13.68
CA ARG A 7 3.26 -44.03 -14.84
C ARG A 7 1.86 -44.64 -15.08
N THR A 8 1.59 -45.84 -14.52
CA THR A 8 0.28 -46.52 -14.59
C THR A 8 -0.61 -46.22 -13.40
N HIS A 9 -0.25 -45.23 -12.59
CA HIS A 9 -0.93 -44.79 -11.35
C HIS A 9 -0.89 -45.85 -10.25
N ARG A 10 0.01 -46.83 -10.27
CA ARG A 10 0.15 -47.83 -9.23
C ARG A 10 1.13 -47.40 -8.16
N VAL A 11 0.79 -47.66 -6.93
CA VAL A 11 1.69 -47.43 -5.81
C VAL A 11 2.82 -48.44 -5.88
N VAL A 12 4.04 -47.95 -6.10
CA VAL A 12 5.24 -48.82 -6.21
C VAL A 12 6.05 -48.84 -4.92
N TRP A 13 5.91 -47.84 -4.09
CA TRP A 13 6.66 -47.76 -2.84
C TRP A 13 6.02 -46.79 -1.84
N ILE A 14 6.16 -47.11 -0.56
CA ILE A 14 5.81 -46.25 0.57
C ILE A 14 6.94 -46.26 1.61
N SER A 15 7.20 -45.11 2.24
CA SER A 15 8.19 -45.01 3.32
C SER A 15 7.68 -45.61 4.62
N GLU A 16 8.59 -45.96 5.55
CA GLU A 16 8.23 -46.38 6.89
C GLU A 16 7.31 -45.36 7.61
N GLY A 17 7.59 -44.08 7.44
CA GLY A 17 6.76 -43.01 7.97
C GLY A 17 5.35 -42.92 7.35
N TYR A 18 5.12 -43.54 6.17
CA TYR A 18 3.78 -43.63 5.56
C TYR A 18 3.01 -44.83 6.10
N LYS A 19 3.69 -45.93 6.45
CA LYS A 19 3.06 -47.16 6.93
C LYS A 19 2.20 -46.95 8.19
N ARG A 20 2.51 -45.95 8.99
CA ARG A 20 1.70 -45.56 10.18
C ARG A 20 0.26 -45.20 9.85
N PHE A 21 -0.05 -44.79 8.62
CA PHE A 21 -1.40 -44.45 8.19
C PHE A 21 -2.21 -45.66 7.70
N LEU A 22 -1.56 -46.78 7.35
CA LEU A 22 -2.21 -47.97 6.81
C LEU A 22 -3.29 -48.57 7.72
N PRO A 23 -3.08 -48.69 9.06
CA PRO A 23 -4.11 -49.19 9.97
C PRO A 23 -5.39 -48.34 9.93
N ALA A 24 -5.27 -47.02 9.86
CA ALA A 24 -6.43 -46.13 9.78
C ALA A 24 -7.12 -46.16 8.40
N LEU A 25 -6.39 -46.57 7.36
CA LEU A 25 -6.95 -46.85 6.03
C LEU A 25 -7.52 -48.25 5.89
N GLY A 26 -7.44 -49.09 6.96
CA GLY A 26 -7.96 -50.44 6.99
C GLY A 26 -7.25 -51.42 6.04
N ARG A 27 -5.96 -51.21 5.74
CA ARG A 27 -5.20 -51.96 4.74
C ARG A 27 -3.82 -52.36 5.27
N ALA A 28 -3.35 -53.53 4.81
CA ALA A 28 -1.97 -53.98 5.01
C ALA A 28 -1.08 -53.47 3.84
N GLU A 29 0.22 -53.43 4.04
CA GLU A 29 1.19 -52.96 3.04
C GLU A 29 1.07 -53.71 1.70
N HIS A 30 0.93 -55.04 1.74
CA HIS A 30 0.81 -55.89 0.54
C HIS A 30 -0.51 -55.68 -0.22
N GLU A 31 -1.51 -55.09 0.42
CA GLU A 31 -2.80 -54.71 -0.17
C GLU A 31 -2.77 -53.28 -0.72
N PHE A 32 -1.74 -52.53 -0.40
CA PHE A 32 -1.58 -51.14 -0.76
C PHE A 32 -0.62 -50.96 -1.93
N VAL A 33 0.58 -51.57 -1.84
CA VAL A 33 1.58 -51.52 -2.91
C VAL A 33 1.13 -52.43 -4.07
N GLY A 34 1.29 -51.92 -5.31
CA GLY A 34 0.84 -52.57 -6.54
C GLY A 34 -0.58 -52.22 -6.96
N ARG A 35 -1.40 -51.64 -6.08
CA ARG A 35 -2.78 -51.16 -6.41
C ARG A 35 -2.74 -49.78 -7.08
N ARG A 36 -3.82 -49.47 -7.80
CA ARG A 36 -3.99 -48.11 -8.29
C ARG A 36 -4.20 -47.13 -7.14
N VAL A 37 -3.59 -45.97 -7.24
CA VAL A 37 -3.62 -44.99 -6.16
C VAL A 37 -5.03 -44.49 -5.87
N GLU A 38 -5.91 -44.43 -6.87
CA GLU A 38 -7.32 -44.07 -6.72
C GLU A 38 -8.12 -45.08 -5.89
N GLU A 39 -7.72 -46.36 -5.92
CA GLU A 39 -8.38 -47.42 -5.14
C GLU A 39 -8.01 -47.36 -3.65
N VAL A 40 -6.78 -46.94 -3.36
CA VAL A 40 -6.24 -46.93 -1.98
C VAL A 40 -6.26 -45.58 -1.31
N VAL A 41 -6.19 -44.51 -2.09
CA VAL A 41 -6.33 -43.09 -1.64
C VAL A 41 -7.14 -42.33 -2.69
N PRO A 42 -8.48 -42.41 -2.68
CA PRO A 42 -9.32 -41.88 -3.77
C PRO A 42 -9.11 -40.40 -4.10
N ASN A 43 -8.86 -39.57 -3.11
CA ASN A 43 -8.70 -38.13 -3.27
C ASN A 43 -7.21 -37.69 -3.37
N SER A 44 -6.30 -38.63 -3.75
CA SER A 44 -4.86 -38.35 -3.71
C SER A 44 -4.39 -37.33 -4.74
N MET A 45 -5.09 -37.18 -5.87
CA MET A 45 -4.70 -36.40 -7.06
C MET A 45 -3.32 -36.75 -7.63
N MET A 46 -2.73 -37.90 -7.21
CA MET A 46 -1.43 -38.35 -7.71
C MET A 46 -1.50 -38.70 -9.20
N ALA A 47 -2.60 -39.31 -9.64
CA ALA A 47 -2.83 -39.60 -11.06
C ALA A 47 -2.80 -38.35 -11.92
N GLN A 48 -3.44 -37.26 -11.48
CA GLN A 48 -3.43 -35.98 -12.17
C GLN A 48 -2.02 -35.39 -12.30
N VAL A 49 -1.17 -35.55 -11.28
CA VAL A 49 0.22 -35.08 -11.31
C VAL A 49 1.04 -35.90 -12.30
N VAL A 50 0.81 -37.23 -12.40
CA VAL A 50 1.46 -38.09 -13.39
C VAL A 50 1.04 -37.68 -14.81
N ASP A 51 -0.25 -37.47 -15.05
CA ASP A 51 -0.80 -37.17 -16.38
C ASP A 51 -0.45 -35.76 -16.87
N SER A 52 -0.54 -34.76 -15.96
CA SER A 52 -0.25 -33.36 -16.31
C SER A 52 1.23 -33.00 -16.25
N GLY A 53 2.01 -33.73 -15.47
CA GLY A 53 3.41 -33.39 -15.19
C GLY A 53 3.57 -32.12 -14.35
N GLN A 54 2.49 -31.57 -13.74
CA GLN A 54 2.51 -30.39 -12.91
C GLN A 54 2.52 -30.75 -11.43
N ALA A 55 3.37 -30.09 -10.66
CA ALA A 55 3.46 -30.27 -9.22
C ALA A 55 2.28 -29.61 -8.51
N ILE A 56 1.79 -30.23 -7.42
CA ILE A 56 0.87 -29.64 -6.45
C ILE A 56 1.66 -29.49 -5.15
N LEU A 57 2.13 -28.26 -4.86
CA LEU A 57 3.12 -28.05 -3.79
C LEU A 57 2.52 -28.05 -2.40
N VAL A 58 1.29 -27.57 -2.23
CA VAL A 58 0.57 -27.56 -0.94
C VAL A 58 -0.90 -27.80 -1.19
N ASP A 59 -1.45 -28.86 -0.61
CA ASP A 59 -2.86 -29.20 -0.71
C ASP A 59 -3.34 -29.90 0.56
N LEU A 60 -4.66 -29.89 0.80
CA LEU A 60 -5.29 -30.59 1.89
C LEU A 60 -5.87 -31.91 1.40
N LEU A 61 -5.38 -33.01 1.94
CA LEU A 61 -5.92 -34.35 1.70
C LEU A 61 -6.69 -34.80 2.94
N THR A 62 -7.99 -35.02 2.81
CA THR A 62 -8.82 -35.61 3.87
C THR A 62 -9.26 -37.00 3.46
N ASN A 63 -9.01 -37.98 4.32
CA ASN A 63 -9.44 -39.36 4.17
C ASN A 63 -9.79 -39.98 5.54
N GLN A 64 -10.01 -41.33 5.58
CA GLN A 64 -10.34 -42.03 6.82
C GLN A 64 -9.24 -41.95 7.88
N ALA A 65 -7.99 -41.71 7.51
CA ALA A 65 -6.88 -41.59 8.45
C ALA A 65 -6.71 -40.15 8.99
N GLY A 66 -7.49 -39.17 8.49
CA GLY A 66 -7.47 -37.80 8.97
C GLY A 66 -7.28 -36.75 7.84
N THR A 67 -6.95 -35.53 8.24
CA THR A 67 -6.62 -34.44 7.35
C THR A 67 -5.11 -34.20 7.37
N PHE A 68 -4.54 -34.07 6.20
CA PHE A 68 -3.09 -33.92 5.97
C PHE A 68 -2.79 -32.73 5.08
N VAL A 69 -1.70 -32.05 5.33
CA VAL A 69 -1.08 -31.15 4.35
C VAL A 69 -0.09 -31.97 3.54
N VAL A 70 -0.28 -31.99 2.24
CA VAL A 70 0.48 -32.85 1.32
C VAL A 70 1.06 -32.05 0.16
N SER A 71 2.16 -32.57 -0.41
CA SER A 71 2.72 -32.12 -1.68
C SER A 71 2.84 -33.29 -2.63
N ARG A 72 2.71 -33.02 -3.92
CA ARG A 72 2.84 -34.01 -4.98
C ARG A 72 3.73 -33.50 -6.08
N LEU A 73 4.78 -34.23 -6.38
CA LEU A 73 5.81 -33.85 -7.32
C LEU A 73 5.91 -34.89 -8.45
N PRO A 74 5.93 -34.49 -9.72
CA PRO A 74 6.18 -35.42 -10.82
C PRO A 74 7.63 -35.91 -10.75
N LEU A 75 7.82 -37.20 -10.91
CA LEU A 75 9.13 -37.81 -11.10
C LEU A 75 9.41 -37.87 -12.58
N ARG A 76 10.61 -37.40 -12.99
CA ARG A 76 11.04 -37.36 -14.37
C ARG A 76 12.32 -38.16 -14.58
N ASP A 77 12.44 -38.76 -15.74
CA ASP A 77 13.68 -39.42 -16.16
C ASP A 77 14.72 -38.39 -16.64
N ALA A 78 15.89 -38.89 -17.08
CA ALA A 78 16.96 -38.07 -17.62
C ALA A 78 16.59 -37.33 -18.94
N ARG A 79 15.49 -37.73 -19.59
CA ARG A 79 14.96 -37.10 -20.83
C ARG A 79 13.86 -36.07 -20.51
N GLY A 80 13.50 -35.91 -19.24
CA GLY A 80 12.44 -35.03 -18.80
C GLY A 80 11.03 -35.62 -18.86
N GLU A 81 10.88 -36.86 -19.29
CA GLU A 81 9.59 -37.56 -19.35
C GLU A 81 9.10 -37.95 -17.94
N VAL A 82 7.79 -37.79 -17.73
CA VAL A 82 7.19 -38.16 -16.43
C VAL A 82 7.12 -39.67 -16.32
N ILE A 83 7.79 -40.22 -15.32
CA ILE A 83 7.84 -41.68 -15.03
C ILE A 83 7.00 -42.07 -13.84
N GLY A 84 6.45 -41.11 -13.11
CA GLY A 84 5.64 -41.31 -11.92
C GLY A 84 5.44 -40.04 -11.12
N ALA A 85 5.00 -40.18 -9.89
CA ALA A 85 4.89 -39.05 -8.95
C ALA A 85 5.27 -39.46 -7.53
N LEU A 86 5.80 -38.48 -6.78
CA LEU A 86 6.10 -38.58 -5.36
C LEU A 86 5.07 -37.76 -4.55
N GLY A 87 4.37 -38.42 -3.66
CA GLY A 87 3.49 -37.81 -2.65
C GLY A 87 4.22 -37.68 -1.31
N LEU A 88 4.15 -36.49 -0.72
CA LEU A 88 4.75 -36.16 0.56
C LEU A 88 3.67 -35.71 1.52
N VAL A 89 3.58 -36.35 2.69
CA VAL A 89 2.81 -35.84 3.83
C VAL A 89 3.71 -34.92 4.61
N LEU A 90 3.41 -33.62 4.57
CA LEU A 90 4.17 -32.55 5.24
C LEU A 90 3.73 -32.41 6.69
N LEU A 91 2.40 -32.38 6.93
CA LEU A 91 1.79 -32.29 8.26
C LEU A 91 0.67 -33.32 8.36
N ASP A 92 0.64 -34.08 9.45
CA ASP A 92 -0.33 -35.12 9.73
C ASP A 92 -1.44 -34.72 10.70
N HIS A 93 -1.37 -33.57 11.28
CA HIS A 93 -2.42 -32.95 12.09
C HIS A 93 -2.37 -31.44 11.91
N PRO A 94 -2.80 -30.92 10.73
CA PRO A 94 -2.70 -29.48 10.42
C PRO A 94 -3.48 -28.64 11.43
N GLU A 95 -4.58 -29.14 11.98
CA GLU A 95 -5.38 -28.39 12.95
C GLU A 95 -4.60 -28.07 14.22
N SER A 96 -3.86 -29.04 14.76
CA SER A 96 -3.06 -28.84 15.98
C SER A 96 -1.79 -28.00 15.72
N THR A 97 -1.19 -28.17 14.54
CA THR A 97 0.06 -27.48 14.18
C THR A 97 -0.19 -26.05 13.65
N MET A 98 -1.30 -25.85 12.93
CA MET A 98 -1.64 -24.55 12.35
C MET A 98 -2.40 -23.63 13.31
N GLN A 99 -3.13 -24.14 14.31
CA GLN A 99 -3.84 -23.31 15.29
C GLN A 99 -2.94 -22.26 15.97
N PRO A 100 -1.73 -22.60 16.46
CA PRO A 100 -0.83 -21.57 17.02
C PRO A 100 -0.41 -20.50 16.01
N LEU A 101 -0.21 -20.89 14.74
CA LEU A 101 0.14 -19.95 13.67
C LEU A 101 -1.04 -19.05 13.29
N LEU A 102 -2.25 -19.62 13.19
CA LEU A 102 -3.48 -18.87 12.94
C LEU A 102 -3.79 -17.92 14.10
N ALA A 103 -3.63 -18.37 15.34
CA ALA A 103 -3.79 -17.51 16.53
C ALA A 103 -2.77 -16.36 16.53
N LYS A 104 -1.51 -16.63 16.19
CA LYS A 104 -0.48 -15.60 16.08
C LYS A 104 -0.78 -14.62 14.94
N PHE A 105 -1.26 -15.11 13.80
CA PHE A 105 -1.64 -14.27 12.67
C PHE A 105 -2.84 -13.37 13.00
N SER A 106 -3.89 -13.92 13.61
CA SER A 106 -5.07 -13.16 14.07
C SER A 106 -4.68 -12.11 15.12
N ARG A 107 -3.78 -12.44 16.03
CA ARG A 107 -3.26 -11.50 17.01
C ARG A 107 -2.49 -10.35 16.34
N LEU A 108 -1.58 -10.66 15.40
CA LEU A 108 -0.82 -9.63 14.67
C LEU A 108 -1.73 -8.73 13.82
N GLN A 109 -2.77 -9.29 13.20
CA GLN A 109 -3.79 -8.49 12.51
C GLN A 109 -4.52 -7.56 13.49
N GLY A 110 -4.93 -8.06 14.64
CA GLY A 110 -5.58 -7.26 15.69
C GLY A 110 -4.66 -6.13 16.20
N GLU A 111 -3.37 -6.41 16.43
CA GLU A 111 -2.38 -5.41 16.82
C GLU A 111 -2.18 -4.34 15.72
N LEU A 112 -2.15 -4.75 14.45
CA LEU A 112 -2.06 -3.85 13.31
C LEU A 112 -3.29 -2.95 13.18
N ASP A 113 -4.48 -3.50 13.32
CA ASP A 113 -5.74 -2.75 13.26
C ASP A 113 -5.90 -1.82 14.47
N ALA A 114 -5.47 -2.24 15.66
CA ALA A 114 -5.42 -1.40 16.84
C ALA A 114 -4.42 -0.25 16.66
N ALA A 115 -3.23 -0.52 16.12
CA ALA A 115 -2.23 0.51 15.83
C ALA A 115 -2.74 1.50 14.76
N ARG A 116 -3.39 1.00 13.70
CA ARG A 116 -4.03 1.85 12.67
C ARG A 116 -5.15 2.71 13.28
N SER A 117 -5.97 2.14 14.16
CA SER A 117 -7.04 2.86 14.85
C SER A 117 -6.50 3.88 15.83
N GLN A 118 -5.40 3.61 16.53
CA GLN A 118 -4.72 4.58 17.39
C GLN A 118 -4.13 5.74 16.58
N ILE A 119 -3.48 5.44 15.44
CA ILE A 119 -2.99 6.46 14.51
C ILE A 119 -4.14 7.28 13.94
N ALA A 120 -5.26 6.65 13.58
CA ALA A 120 -6.46 7.34 13.10
C ALA A 120 -7.14 8.18 14.22
N ALA A 121 -7.13 7.71 15.46
CA ALA A 121 -7.66 8.44 16.61
C ALA A 121 -6.77 9.63 17.02
N GLN A 122 -5.45 9.49 16.90
CA GLN A 122 -4.50 10.62 17.03
C GLN A 122 -4.63 11.61 15.87
N ARG A 123 -5.13 11.16 14.72
CA ARG A 123 -5.52 11.96 13.56
C ARG A 123 -6.98 12.44 13.62
N ARG A 124 -7.64 12.42 14.80
CA ARG A 124 -8.89 13.19 14.95
C ARG A 124 -8.58 14.59 14.44
N PRO A 125 -9.36 15.13 13.49
CA PRO A 125 -9.04 16.41 12.88
C PRO A 125 -9.02 17.47 13.99
N LYS A 126 -7.81 17.83 14.40
CA LYS A 126 -7.55 18.89 15.38
C LYS A 126 -8.08 20.23 14.85
N TYR A 127 -8.40 20.27 13.56
CA TYR A 127 -8.76 21.43 12.78
C TYR A 127 -10.03 21.14 11.97
N THR A 128 -11.18 21.42 12.55
CA THR A 128 -12.46 21.54 11.82
C THR A 128 -12.77 23.01 11.61
N ILE A 129 -13.73 23.36 10.76
CA ILE A 129 -14.22 24.77 10.68
C ILE A 129 -14.72 25.27 12.02
N ALA A 130 -15.18 24.38 12.92
CA ALA A 130 -15.52 24.74 14.29
C ALA A 130 -14.30 25.15 15.14
N SER A 131 -13.11 24.69 14.78
CA SER A 131 -11.85 25.07 15.47
C SER A 131 -11.41 26.51 15.15
N PHE A 132 -11.93 27.10 14.07
CA PHE A 132 -11.79 28.53 13.80
C PHE A 132 -12.76 29.28 14.68
N VAL A 133 -12.26 29.80 15.83
CA VAL A 133 -13.05 30.49 16.86
C VAL A 133 -13.42 31.89 16.36
N GLY A 134 -14.69 32.22 16.38
CA GLY A 134 -15.24 33.52 16.02
C GLY A 134 -16.73 33.44 15.73
N ALA A 135 -17.49 34.39 16.32
CA ALA A 135 -18.93 34.55 16.14
C ALA A 135 -19.29 35.86 15.42
N SER A 136 -18.30 36.70 15.10
CA SER A 136 -18.52 37.95 14.37
C SER A 136 -18.97 37.63 12.92
N GLU A 137 -19.68 38.59 12.32
CA GLU A 137 -20.14 38.44 10.94
C GLU A 137 -19.01 38.14 9.94
N PRO A 138 -17.82 38.79 9.98
CA PRO A 138 -16.69 38.44 9.16
C PRO A 138 -16.20 37.00 9.39
N ALA A 139 -16.15 36.51 10.64
CA ALA A 139 -15.74 35.17 10.97
C ALA A 139 -16.72 34.12 10.42
N MET A 140 -18.02 34.40 10.49
CA MET A 140 -19.07 33.54 9.93
C MET A 140 -18.99 33.51 8.38
N GLU A 141 -18.68 34.63 7.77
CA GLU A 141 -18.44 34.70 6.31
C GLU A 141 -17.25 33.84 5.88
N VAL A 142 -16.12 33.90 6.59
CA VAL A 142 -14.97 33.02 6.36
C VAL A 142 -15.35 31.55 6.46
N LYS A 143 -16.09 31.15 7.50
CA LYS A 143 -16.59 29.79 7.69
C LYS A 143 -17.45 29.33 6.51
N ARG A 144 -18.36 30.20 6.03
CA ARG A 144 -19.23 29.91 4.91
C ARG A 144 -18.44 29.74 3.61
N LYS A 145 -17.50 30.66 3.33
CA LYS A 145 -16.62 30.58 2.14
C LYS A 145 -15.74 29.32 2.19
N ALA A 146 -15.17 28.98 3.34
CA ALA A 146 -14.35 27.81 3.51
C ALA A 146 -15.13 26.50 3.22
N ARG A 147 -16.37 26.36 3.71
CA ARG A 147 -17.23 25.22 3.39
C ARG A 147 -17.56 25.11 1.91
N ARG A 148 -17.86 26.23 1.26
CA ARG A 148 -18.10 26.25 -0.18
C ARG A 148 -16.86 25.87 -0.97
N ALA A 149 -15.69 26.40 -0.60
CA ALA A 149 -14.43 26.04 -1.21
C ALA A 149 -14.11 24.55 -1.03
N ALA A 150 -14.43 23.95 0.12
CA ALA A 150 -14.21 22.52 0.36
C ALA A 150 -14.93 21.60 -0.65
N GLN A 151 -16.06 22.04 -1.19
CA GLN A 151 -16.86 21.28 -2.17
C GLN A 151 -16.33 21.36 -3.62
N THR A 152 -15.22 22.03 -3.85
CA THR A 152 -14.62 22.21 -5.17
C THR A 152 -13.13 21.94 -5.12
N ASP A 153 -12.51 21.65 -6.27
CA ASP A 153 -11.04 21.53 -6.41
C ASP A 153 -10.36 22.87 -6.76
N ALA A 154 -11.09 23.98 -6.68
CA ALA A 154 -10.55 25.30 -6.97
C ALA A 154 -9.39 25.65 -6.02
N THR A 155 -8.40 26.34 -6.54
CA THR A 155 -7.33 26.97 -5.75
C THR A 155 -7.94 27.99 -4.79
N VAL A 156 -7.47 28.00 -3.55
CA VAL A 156 -7.96 28.89 -2.49
C VAL A 156 -6.82 29.82 -2.07
N LEU A 157 -7.12 31.13 -1.99
CA LEU A 157 -6.23 32.11 -1.39
C LEU A 157 -6.82 32.59 -0.07
N LEU A 158 -6.04 32.44 1.02
CA LEU A 158 -6.35 32.91 2.35
C LEU A 158 -5.52 34.19 2.63
N GLN A 159 -6.17 35.30 2.79
CA GLN A 159 -5.53 36.58 3.06
C GLN A 159 -5.86 37.08 4.47
N GLY A 160 -4.87 37.51 5.22
CA GLY A 160 -5.05 38.03 6.57
C GLY A 160 -3.74 38.13 7.35
N GLU A 161 -3.74 38.86 8.43
CA GLU A 161 -2.56 39.06 9.28
C GLU A 161 -2.01 37.73 9.84
N THR A 162 -0.76 37.75 10.29
CA THR A 162 -0.14 36.61 10.96
C THR A 162 -0.91 36.29 12.25
N GLY A 163 -1.11 35.00 12.51
CA GLY A 163 -1.84 34.54 13.71
C GLY A 163 -3.37 34.53 13.59
N THR A 164 -3.98 34.96 12.48
CA THR A 164 -5.44 34.95 12.27
C THR A 164 -6.05 33.56 12.06
N GLY A 165 -5.23 32.49 12.01
CA GLY A 165 -5.70 31.12 11.86
C GLY A 165 -5.83 30.64 10.39
N LYS A 166 -5.07 31.22 9.47
CA LYS A 166 -5.07 30.82 8.04
C LYS A 166 -4.83 29.33 7.87
N GLU A 167 -3.87 28.74 8.58
CA GLU A 167 -3.60 27.31 8.54
C GLU A 167 -4.78 26.46 9.07
N VAL A 168 -5.46 26.92 10.12
CA VAL A 168 -6.66 26.25 10.66
C VAL A 168 -7.76 26.18 9.59
N VAL A 169 -7.96 27.28 8.86
CA VAL A 169 -8.94 27.34 7.76
C VAL A 169 -8.51 26.43 6.61
N ALA A 170 -7.23 26.44 6.22
CA ALA A 170 -6.71 25.58 5.17
C ALA A 170 -6.91 24.08 5.47
N ARG A 171 -6.58 23.66 6.69
CA ARG A 171 -6.79 22.28 7.17
C ARG A 171 -8.28 21.93 7.21
N ALA A 172 -9.13 22.84 7.63
CA ALA A 172 -10.57 22.63 7.65
C ALA A 172 -11.15 22.47 6.22
N VAL A 173 -10.69 23.28 5.26
CA VAL A 173 -11.08 23.15 3.85
C VAL A 173 -10.67 21.78 3.30
N HIS A 174 -9.45 21.31 3.59
CA HIS A 174 -8.99 19.98 3.18
C HIS A 174 -9.86 18.87 3.81
N LEU A 175 -10.09 18.91 5.11
CA LEU A 175 -10.81 17.87 5.85
C LEU A 175 -12.30 17.78 5.53
N GLU A 176 -12.90 18.88 5.04
CA GLU A 176 -14.28 18.90 4.56
C GLU A 176 -14.40 18.66 3.04
N SER A 177 -13.26 18.38 2.33
CA SER A 177 -13.24 18.11 0.89
C SER A 177 -13.23 16.60 0.58
N ASP A 178 -13.39 16.26 -0.69
CA ASP A 178 -13.27 14.88 -1.18
C ASP A 178 -11.85 14.33 -1.01
N ARG A 179 -10.85 15.21 -0.83
CA ARG A 179 -9.46 14.85 -0.59
C ARG A 179 -9.12 14.63 0.89
N ARG A 180 -10.10 14.60 1.80
CA ARG A 180 -9.92 14.48 3.28
C ARG A 180 -9.08 13.28 3.75
N HIS A 181 -9.02 12.20 2.95
CA HIS A 181 -8.25 10.99 3.23
C HIS A 181 -6.91 10.94 2.48
N LYS A 182 -6.60 11.98 1.73
CA LYS A 182 -5.38 12.15 0.94
C LYS A 182 -4.36 12.98 1.72
N PRO A 183 -3.09 13.06 1.27
CA PRO A 183 -2.07 13.87 1.94
C PRO A 183 -2.47 15.33 2.07
N PHE A 184 -2.17 15.93 3.23
CA PHE A 184 -2.15 17.38 3.43
C PHE A 184 -0.71 17.76 3.75
N VAL A 185 -0.07 18.40 2.80
CA VAL A 185 1.31 18.87 2.92
C VAL A 185 1.30 20.37 3.18
N ALA A 186 1.92 20.81 4.26
CA ALA A 186 2.03 22.24 4.60
C ALA A 186 3.49 22.69 4.48
N LEU A 187 3.70 23.79 3.81
CA LEU A 187 5.00 24.42 3.63
C LEU A 187 4.92 25.90 4.06
N ASP A 188 5.69 26.24 5.10
CA ASP A 188 5.91 27.61 5.49
C ASP A 188 7.07 28.18 4.63
N CYS A 189 6.70 28.97 3.63
CA CYS A 189 7.65 29.53 2.68
C CYS A 189 8.49 30.66 3.28
N GLY A 190 8.00 31.30 4.35
CA GLY A 190 8.74 32.33 5.07
C GLY A 190 9.88 31.77 5.93
N ALA A 191 9.78 30.53 6.37
CA ALA A 191 10.80 29.87 7.18
C ALA A 191 11.94 29.26 6.33
N ILE A 192 11.81 29.18 5.01
CA ILE A 192 12.79 28.54 4.11
C ILE A 192 13.61 29.62 3.41
N PRO A 193 14.96 29.53 3.42
CA PRO A 193 15.81 30.40 2.61
C PRO A 193 15.40 30.36 1.14
N GLU A 194 15.33 31.52 0.49
CA GLU A 194 14.91 31.66 -0.90
C GLU A 194 15.66 30.72 -1.86
N THR A 195 16.96 30.54 -1.64
CA THR A 195 17.84 29.65 -2.42
C THR A 195 17.46 28.16 -2.33
N LEU A 196 16.77 27.76 -1.29
CA LEU A 196 16.34 26.37 -1.07
C LEU A 196 14.85 26.15 -1.41
N LEU A 197 14.06 27.21 -1.44
CA LEU A 197 12.62 27.16 -1.60
C LEU A 197 12.19 26.42 -2.88
N GLU A 198 12.85 26.70 -4.00
CA GLU A 198 12.57 26.00 -5.26
C GLU A 198 12.86 24.50 -5.16
N SER A 199 13.98 24.15 -4.54
CA SER A 199 14.37 22.75 -4.34
C SER A 199 13.43 22.01 -3.41
N GLU A 200 12.94 22.67 -2.35
CA GLU A 200 11.93 22.09 -1.44
C GLU A 200 10.59 21.91 -2.15
N LEU A 201 10.14 22.91 -2.91
CA LEU A 201 8.82 22.89 -3.53
C LEU A 201 8.76 21.94 -4.74
N PHE A 202 9.71 22.02 -5.66
CA PHE A 202 9.70 21.28 -6.92
C PHE A 202 10.54 20.00 -6.90
N GLY A 203 11.43 19.83 -5.91
CA GLY A 203 12.41 18.74 -5.87
C GLY A 203 13.57 18.96 -6.86
N HIS A 204 14.54 18.07 -6.81
CA HIS A 204 15.72 18.16 -7.70
C HIS A 204 16.30 16.78 -8.03
N GLU A 205 16.92 16.67 -9.19
CA GLU A 205 17.76 15.56 -9.58
C GLU A 205 19.16 15.70 -9.00
N LYS A 206 19.88 14.58 -8.92
CA LYS A 206 21.30 14.58 -8.51
C LYS A 206 22.11 15.48 -9.46
N GLY A 207 22.89 16.41 -8.90
CA GLY A 207 23.72 17.32 -9.67
C GLY A 207 23.01 18.56 -10.22
N ALA A 208 21.76 18.82 -9.86
CA ALA A 208 20.99 19.97 -10.33
C ALA A 208 21.62 21.33 -9.92
N PHE A 209 22.34 21.36 -8.80
CA PHE A 209 23.11 22.52 -8.30
C PHE A 209 24.26 22.05 -7.39
N SER A 210 25.18 22.98 -7.03
CA SER A 210 26.29 22.66 -6.10
C SER A 210 25.72 22.32 -4.73
N GLY A 211 25.83 21.03 -4.34
CA GLY A 211 25.24 20.50 -3.10
C GLY A 211 24.11 19.48 -3.31
N ALA A 212 23.59 19.33 -4.54
CA ALA A 212 22.60 18.29 -4.87
C ALA A 212 23.25 16.88 -4.98
N ALA A 213 23.73 16.35 -3.87
CA ALA A 213 24.44 15.06 -3.83
C ALA A 213 23.57 13.85 -4.19
N ARG A 214 22.26 13.96 -4.00
CA ARG A 214 21.26 12.92 -4.31
C ARG A 214 19.97 13.57 -4.81
N ARG A 215 19.12 12.77 -5.47
CA ARG A 215 17.77 13.19 -5.84
C ARG A 215 16.93 13.44 -4.59
N LYS A 216 16.07 14.46 -4.63
CA LYS A 216 15.08 14.78 -3.60
C LYS A 216 13.72 15.02 -4.23
N GLU A 217 12.68 14.39 -3.69
CA GLU A 217 11.30 14.67 -4.05
C GLU A 217 10.85 15.99 -3.43
N GLY A 218 10.12 16.80 -4.23
CA GLY A 218 9.57 18.06 -3.77
C GLY A 218 8.23 17.93 -3.08
N GLN A 219 7.82 18.97 -2.35
CA GLN A 219 6.56 18.99 -1.61
C GLN A 219 5.35 18.83 -2.55
N LEU A 220 5.42 19.28 -3.80
CA LEU A 220 4.41 19.04 -4.82
C LEU A 220 4.22 17.56 -5.14
N GLN A 221 5.30 16.76 -5.18
CA GLN A 221 5.21 15.32 -5.39
C GLN A 221 4.64 14.61 -4.16
N LEU A 222 5.05 15.04 -2.96
CA LEU A 222 4.54 14.48 -1.70
C LEU A 222 3.05 14.76 -1.48
N ALA A 223 2.54 15.86 -2.08
CA ALA A 223 1.14 16.24 -2.03
C ALA A 223 0.28 15.63 -3.14
N ASP A 224 0.84 14.79 -4.02
CA ASP A 224 0.13 14.23 -5.17
C ASP A 224 -1.15 13.48 -4.75
N GLY A 225 -2.23 13.72 -5.47
CA GLY A 225 -3.59 13.26 -5.14
C GLY A 225 -4.24 14.00 -3.95
N GLY A 226 -3.50 14.86 -3.24
CA GLY A 226 -3.91 15.53 -2.01
C GLY A 226 -4.01 17.05 -2.10
N THR A 227 -3.59 17.73 -1.04
CA THR A 227 -3.63 19.19 -0.90
C THR A 227 -2.26 19.71 -0.46
N LEU A 228 -1.74 20.70 -1.15
CA LEU A 228 -0.57 21.47 -0.75
C LEU A 228 -1.02 22.83 -0.19
N PHE A 229 -0.64 23.09 1.05
CA PHE A 229 -0.82 24.38 1.69
C PHE A 229 0.51 25.14 1.69
N LEU A 230 0.53 26.31 1.06
CA LEU A 230 1.66 27.22 1.01
C LEU A 230 1.37 28.45 1.86
N ASP A 231 2.09 28.61 2.96
CA ASP A 231 1.99 29.85 3.75
C ASP A 231 3.03 30.85 3.28
N GLU A 232 2.69 32.14 3.39
CA GLU A 232 3.52 33.29 3.03
C GLU A 232 3.98 33.31 1.55
N VAL A 233 3.06 32.97 0.61
CA VAL A 233 3.36 32.96 -0.84
C VAL A 233 3.74 34.33 -1.41
N GLY A 234 3.41 35.42 -0.71
CA GLY A 234 3.81 36.79 -1.10
C GLY A 234 5.32 37.00 -1.14
N ASN A 235 6.11 36.14 -0.51
CA ASN A 235 7.58 36.20 -0.48
C ASN A 235 8.25 35.48 -1.66
N PHE A 236 7.48 34.90 -2.60
CA PHE A 236 8.06 34.20 -3.75
C PHE A 236 8.70 35.18 -4.72
N ASN A 237 9.91 34.85 -5.19
CA ASN A 237 10.49 35.53 -6.33
C ASN A 237 9.72 35.19 -7.63
N LEU A 238 9.89 36.00 -8.66
CA LEU A 238 9.18 35.84 -9.94
C LEU A 238 9.44 34.48 -10.61
N GLY A 239 10.65 33.91 -10.45
CA GLY A 239 11.00 32.60 -11.00
C GLY A 239 10.18 31.48 -10.37
N THR A 240 10.07 31.46 -9.04
CA THR A 240 9.25 30.51 -8.30
C THR A 240 7.77 30.67 -8.63
N GLN A 241 7.27 31.92 -8.71
CA GLN A 241 5.88 32.19 -9.10
C GLN A 241 5.55 31.63 -10.49
N ALA A 242 6.42 31.89 -11.50
CA ALA A 242 6.22 31.42 -12.87
C ALA A 242 6.20 29.87 -12.94
N LYS A 243 7.11 29.20 -12.22
CA LYS A 243 7.15 27.74 -12.15
C LYS A 243 5.91 27.17 -11.48
N LEU A 244 5.46 27.75 -10.36
CA LEU A 244 4.26 27.33 -9.67
C LEU A 244 3.01 27.48 -10.53
N LEU A 245 2.88 28.65 -11.19
CA LEU A 245 1.77 28.91 -12.12
C LEU A 245 1.71 27.85 -13.22
N ARG A 246 2.86 27.48 -13.78
CA ARG A 246 2.95 26.44 -14.80
C ARG A 246 2.47 25.08 -14.27
N VAL A 247 2.84 24.71 -13.04
CA VAL A 247 2.36 23.46 -12.41
C VAL A 247 0.84 23.47 -12.24
N ILE A 248 0.27 24.60 -11.81
CA ILE A 248 -1.18 24.75 -11.63
C ILE A 248 -1.93 24.60 -12.96
N GLN A 249 -1.42 25.21 -14.03
CA GLN A 249 -2.06 25.23 -15.35
C GLN A 249 -1.91 23.90 -16.10
N GLU A 250 -0.68 23.34 -16.10
CA GLU A 250 -0.35 22.15 -16.90
C GLU A 250 -0.57 20.83 -16.14
N ARG A 251 -0.75 20.88 -14.81
CA ARG A 251 -0.74 19.70 -13.91
C ARG A 251 0.48 18.81 -14.12
N LYS A 252 1.60 19.46 -14.39
CA LYS A 252 2.91 18.81 -14.59
C LYS A 252 3.97 19.55 -13.80
N LEU A 253 4.81 18.78 -13.15
CA LEU A 253 5.94 19.25 -12.36
C LEU A 253 7.24 18.92 -13.09
N LEU A 254 8.14 19.88 -13.22
CA LEU A 254 9.50 19.67 -13.68
C LEU A 254 10.48 19.89 -12.52
N PRO A 255 11.03 18.82 -11.91
CA PRO A 255 12.06 18.97 -10.89
C PRO A 255 13.29 19.70 -11.40
N LEU A 256 14.04 20.36 -10.50
CA LEU A 256 15.27 21.05 -10.87
C LEU A 256 16.28 20.06 -11.48
N GLY A 257 16.85 20.40 -12.62
CA GLY A 257 17.79 19.53 -13.35
C GLY A 257 17.15 18.35 -14.07
N ALA A 258 15.83 18.16 -14.00
CA ALA A 258 15.14 17.12 -14.75
C ALA A 258 14.84 17.56 -16.19
N SER A 259 14.87 16.59 -17.13
CA SER A 259 14.53 16.80 -18.53
C SER A 259 13.09 16.43 -18.88
N ARG A 260 12.39 15.71 -18.00
CA ARG A 260 11.03 15.22 -18.25
C ARG A 260 10.08 15.68 -17.15
N PRO A 261 8.92 16.26 -17.51
CA PRO A 261 7.90 16.63 -16.54
C PRO A 261 7.19 15.37 -15.97
N ILE A 262 6.76 15.46 -14.73
CA ILE A 262 6.02 14.44 -13.99
C ILE A 262 4.59 14.94 -13.84
N PRO A 263 3.54 14.13 -14.14
CA PRO A 263 2.16 14.52 -13.86
C PRO A 263 1.93 14.62 -12.35
N VAL A 264 1.18 15.64 -11.91
CA VAL A 264 0.80 15.84 -10.51
C VAL A 264 -0.64 16.34 -10.44
N ASP A 265 -1.42 15.77 -9.53
CA ASP A 265 -2.78 16.19 -9.22
C ASP A 265 -2.84 16.76 -7.80
N VAL A 266 -2.54 18.03 -7.64
CA VAL A 266 -2.47 18.69 -6.34
C VAL A 266 -3.49 19.82 -6.27
N ARG A 267 -4.32 19.80 -5.21
CA ARG A 267 -5.11 20.97 -4.85
C ARG A 267 -4.25 21.95 -4.10
N LEU A 268 -4.26 23.22 -4.53
CA LEU A 268 -3.48 24.28 -3.91
C LEU A 268 -4.35 25.14 -2.97
N ILE A 269 -3.87 25.36 -1.75
CA ILE A 269 -4.34 26.39 -0.84
C ILE A 269 -3.16 27.28 -0.51
N ALA A 270 -3.23 28.55 -0.82
CA ALA A 270 -2.19 29.54 -0.56
C ALA A 270 -2.63 30.51 0.55
N ALA A 271 -1.67 30.97 1.34
CA ALA A 271 -1.91 31.98 2.34
C ALA A 271 -0.86 33.10 2.29
N THR A 272 -1.27 34.32 2.62
CA THR A 272 -0.39 35.50 2.70
C THR A 272 -0.92 36.51 3.69
N ASN A 273 -0.01 37.26 4.29
CA ASN A 273 -0.31 38.45 5.07
C ASN A 273 -0.24 39.74 4.25
N LEU A 274 0.26 39.64 3.01
CA LEU A 274 0.43 40.79 2.11
C LEU A 274 -0.80 41.02 1.23
N SER A 275 -1.09 42.27 0.87
CA SER A 275 -2.08 42.59 -0.16
C SER A 275 -1.48 42.35 -1.55
N LEU A 276 -1.80 41.19 -2.17
CA LEU A 276 -1.32 40.84 -3.50
C LEU A 276 -1.83 41.84 -4.55
N GLU A 277 -3.01 42.46 -4.36
CA GLU A 277 -3.53 43.48 -5.25
C GLU A 277 -2.64 44.73 -5.28
N GLN A 278 -2.06 45.11 -4.16
CA GLN A 278 -1.10 46.23 -4.09
C GLN A 278 0.23 45.85 -4.73
N GLN A 279 0.70 44.62 -4.55
CA GLN A 279 1.96 44.16 -5.16
C GLN A 279 1.88 44.07 -6.70
N VAL A 280 0.73 43.71 -7.25
CA VAL A 280 0.55 43.65 -8.74
C VAL A 280 0.54 45.03 -9.36
N ARG A 281 0.22 46.09 -8.60
CA ARG A 281 0.18 47.47 -9.11
C ARG A 281 1.51 48.23 -9.01
N MET A 282 2.50 47.67 -8.34
CA MET A 282 3.88 48.17 -8.26
C MET A 282 4.73 47.56 -9.35
#